data_628fec4feb17f20ddf2c2d4e7336fbe2
#
_entry.id   628fec4feb17f20ddf2c2d4e7336fbe2
#
_cell.length_a   1.000
_cell.length_b   1.000
_cell.length_c   1.000
_cell.angle_alpha   90.00
_cell.angle_beta   90.00
_cell.angle_gamma   90.00
#
_symmetry.space_group_name_H-M   'P 1'
#
loop_
_entity.id
_entity.type
_entity.pdbx_description
1 polymer ?
#
loop_
_entity_poly.entity_id
_entity_poly.type
_entity_poly.pdbx_seq_one_letter_code
_entity_poly.pdbx_strand_id
1 'polypeptide(L)'
;PERKRVSSLKEEFGVDSSEIGALEFVERKQNGWEPFLLDVRRSDEEAIATIEGTDLRIMHMEIPDNLEEIPVNRDIVIYCRTGVRSAAVAKFLSESGWSSDRIYNLSGGIHAWSDSVDSTIIKY
;
A
#
# COMPACT_ATOMS: atom_id res chain seq x y z
N PRO A 1 -4.06 -23.31 5.20
CA PRO A 1 -5.43 -23.38 4.75
C PRO A 1 -5.98 -22.04 4.29
N GLU A 2 -6.15 -21.09 5.19
CA GLU A 2 -6.71 -19.79 4.78
C GLU A 2 -5.79 -19.01 3.86
N ARG A 3 -4.50 -19.00 4.16
CA ARG A 3 -3.51 -18.32 3.33
C ARG A 3 -3.48 -18.93 1.93
N LYS A 4 -3.56 -20.25 1.84
CA LYS A 4 -3.60 -20.95 0.57
C LYS A 4 -4.88 -20.60 -0.21
N ARG A 5 -6.00 -20.47 0.51
CA ARG A 5 -7.27 -20.09 -0.10
C ARG A 5 -7.21 -18.67 -0.66
N VAL A 6 -6.61 -17.73 0.08
CA VAL A 6 -6.45 -16.36 -0.40
C VAL A 6 -5.59 -16.33 -1.66
N SER A 7 -4.52 -17.08 -1.70
CA SER A 7 -3.68 -17.20 -2.88
C SER A 7 -4.46 -17.76 -4.06
N SER A 8 -5.29 -18.79 -3.84
CA SER A 8 -6.15 -19.34 -4.89
C SER A 8 -7.13 -18.32 -5.43
N LEU A 9 -7.71 -17.49 -4.56
CA LEU A 9 -8.63 -16.44 -5.01
C LEU A 9 -7.91 -15.40 -5.87
N LYS A 10 -6.70 -15.03 -5.51
CA LYS A 10 -5.89 -14.12 -6.33
C LYS A 10 -5.65 -14.69 -7.72
N GLU A 11 -5.29 -15.96 -7.80
CA GLU A 11 -5.05 -16.64 -9.08
C GLU A 11 -6.33 -16.72 -9.89
N GLU A 12 -7.43 -17.10 -9.27
CA GLU A 12 -8.70 -17.33 -9.95
C GLU A 12 -9.31 -16.04 -10.51
N PHE A 13 -9.25 -14.95 -9.76
CA PHE A 13 -9.89 -13.70 -10.13
C PHE A 13 -8.93 -12.63 -10.65
N GLY A 14 -7.65 -12.95 -10.79
CA GLY A 14 -6.65 -12.01 -11.29
C GLY A 14 -6.34 -10.88 -10.33
N VAL A 15 -6.50 -11.10 -9.03
CA VAL A 15 -6.17 -10.10 -8.01
C VAL A 15 -4.67 -10.12 -7.77
N ASP A 16 -4.00 -9.00 -7.99
CA ASP A 16 -2.54 -8.89 -7.92
C ASP A 16 -2.01 -8.47 -6.56
N SER A 17 -2.89 -8.10 -5.63
CA SER A 17 -2.51 -7.69 -4.28
C SER A 17 -3.65 -7.92 -3.32
N SER A 18 -3.35 -7.81 -2.02
CA SER A 18 -4.38 -7.85 -0.99
C SER A 18 -4.80 -6.43 -0.64
N GLU A 19 -6.07 -6.26 -0.26
CA GLU A 19 -6.53 -5.01 0.35
C GLU A 19 -6.33 -5.12 1.85
N ILE A 20 -5.88 -4.03 2.48
CA ILE A 20 -5.77 -3.97 3.94
C ILE A 20 -6.39 -2.67 4.42
N GLY A 21 -7.27 -2.75 5.43
CA GLY A 21 -7.88 -1.58 6.02
C GLY A 21 -6.93 -0.88 6.98
N ALA A 22 -7.20 0.40 7.26
CA ALA A 22 -6.35 1.21 8.12
C ALA A 22 -6.25 0.62 9.55
N LEU A 23 -7.36 0.17 10.12
CA LEU A 23 -7.35 -0.40 11.46
C LEU A 23 -6.61 -1.73 11.52
N GLU A 24 -6.79 -2.58 10.52
CA GLU A 24 -6.06 -3.85 10.44
C GLU A 24 -4.56 -3.61 10.31
N PHE A 25 -4.15 -2.63 9.54
CA PHE A 25 -2.75 -2.23 9.39
C PHE A 25 -2.16 -1.88 10.77
N VAL A 26 -2.85 -1.00 11.52
CA VAL A 26 -2.39 -0.59 12.85
C VAL A 26 -2.29 -1.79 13.78
N GLU A 27 -3.31 -2.64 13.81
CA GLU A 27 -3.32 -3.83 14.66
C GLU A 27 -2.15 -4.75 14.35
N ARG A 28 -1.90 -5.03 13.06
CA ARG A 28 -0.81 -5.91 12.67
C ARG A 28 0.56 -5.32 13.01
N LYS A 29 0.72 -3.99 12.89
CA LYS A 29 1.95 -3.32 13.32
C LYS A 29 2.15 -3.42 14.83
N GLN A 30 1.09 -3.29 15.61
CA GLN A 30 1.15 -3.45 17.06
C GLN A 30 1.57 -4.86 17.46
N ASN A 31 1.31 -5.84 16.60
CA ASN A 31 1.69 -7.23 16.82
C ASN A 31 3.03 -7.60 16.18
N GLY A 32 3.84 -6.60 15.81
CA GLY A 32 5.21 -6.83 15.34
C GLY A 32 5.42 -6.83 13.84
N TRP A 33 4.38 -6.55 13.04
CA TRP A 33 4.53 -6.49 11.59
C TRP A 33 5.23 -5.18 11.19
N GLU A 34 6.25 -5.28 10.34
CA GLU A 34 7.07 -4.14 9.92
C GLU A 34 7.10 -4.02 8.39
N PRO A 35 5.99 -3.65 7.74
CA PRO A 35 5.97 -3.52 6.30
C PRO A 35 6.68 -2.24 5.85
N PHE A 36 7.09 -2.22 4.60
CA PHE A 36 7.57 -1.01 3.95
C PHE A 36 6.35 -0.20 3.51
N LEU A 37 6.24 1.05 3.96
CA LEU A 37 5.10 1.90 3.64
C LEU A 37 5.46 2.84 2.50
N LEU A 38 4.79 2.65 1.35
CA LEU A 38 5.07 3.38 0.13
C LEU A 38 3.92 4.31 -0.22
N ASP A 39 4.23 5.60 -0.31
CA ASP A 39 3.31 6.65 -0.75
C ASP A 39 3.51 6.89 -2.24
N VAL A 40 2.45 6.75 -3.04
CA VAL A 40 2.55 6.92 -4.49
C VAL A 40 1.85 8.19 -4.98
N ARG A 41 1.69 9.16 -4.07
CA ARG A 41 1.10 10.46 -4.39
C ARG A 41 2.17 11.45 -4.89
N ARG A 42 1.70 12.60 -5.34
CA ARG A 42 2.59 13.70 -5.76
C ARG A 42 3.19 14.40 -4.54
N SER A 43 4.27 15.14 -4.75
CA SER A 43 4.94 15.90 -3.68
C SER A 43 4.05 16.98 -3.07
N ASP A 44 3.15 17.58 -3.86
CA ASP A 44 2.22 18.59 -3.34
C ASP A 44 1.19 17.95 -2.38
N GLU A 45 0.80 16.71 -2.64
CA GLU A 45 -0.09 15.97 -1.73
C GLU A 45 0.63 15.60 -0.43
N GLU A 46 1.88 15.18 -0.54
CA GLU A 46 2.71 14.89 0.63
C GLU A 46 2.80 16.10 1.57
N ALA A 47 2.93 17.27 0.99
CA ALA A 47 3.03 18.53 1.76
C ALA A 47 1.73 18.85 2.52
N ILE A 48 0.57 18.37 2.03
CA ILE A 48 -0.71 18.57 2.72
C ILE A 48 -0.81 17.68 3.95
N ALA A 49 -0.51 16.39 3.78
CA ALA A 49 -0.61 15.41 4.84
C ALA A 49 0.15 14.14 4.44
N THR A 50 0.68 13.42 5.43
CA THR A 50 1.44 12.18 5.21
C THR A 50 1.15 11.24 6.36
N ILE A 51 1.04 9.94 6.07
CA ILE A 51 0.89 8.93 7.13
C ILE A 51 2.22 8.79 7.86
N GLU A 52 2.19 8.87 9.18
CA GLU A 52 3.37 8.68 10.00
C GLU A 52 3.97 7.30 9.74
N GLY A 53 5.29 7.25 9.57
CA GLY A 53 5.98 6.01 9.29
C GLY A 53 6.13 5.69 7.81
N THR A 54 5.75 6.62 6.92
CA THR A 54 5.99 6.45 5.48
C THR A 54 7.49 6.34 5.21
N ASP A 55 7.88 5.28 4.53
CA ASP A 55 9.30 5.00 4.25
C ASP A 55 9.79 5.69 2.98
N LEU A 56 8.91 5.85 1.99
CA LEU A 56 9.32 6.38 0.69
C LEU A 56 8.09 6.94 -0.01
N ARG A 57 8.28 8.02 -0.77
CA ARG A 57 7.27 8.56 -1.67
C ARG A 57 7.82 8.58 -3.09
N ILE A 58 7.12 7.91 -4.01
CA ILE A 58 7.42 7.95 -5.44
C ILE A 58 6.08 8.13 -6.14
N MET A 59 5.91 9.20 -6.92
CA MET A 59 4.67 9.41 -7.67
C MET A 59 4.38 8.20 -8.55
N HIS A 60 3.11 7.79 -8.61
CA HIS A 60 2.74 6.52 -9.23
C HIS A 60 3.27 6.36 -10.67
N MET A 61 3.32 7.42 -11.43
CA MET A 61 3.81 7.37 -12.81
C MET A 61 5.34 7.26 -12.89
N GLU A 62 6.05 7.53 -11.81
CA GLU A 62 7.51 7.42 -11.75
C GLU A 62 7.99 6.09 -11.19
N ILE A 63 7.07 5.22 -10.77
CA ILE A 63 7.43 3.91 -10.22
C ILE A 63 8.29 3.09 -11.19
N PRO A 64 7.97 3.00 -12.51
CA PRO A 64 8.78 2.18 -13.41
C PRO A 64 10.25 2.60 -13.48
N ASP A 65 10.55 3.87 -13.25
CA ASP A 65 11.91 4.39 -13.32
C ASP A 65 12.65 4.32 -11.99
N ASN A 66 12.01 3.84 -10.92
CA ASN A 66 12.56 3.84 -9.57
C ASN A 66 12.39 2.50 -8.85
N LEU A 67 12.28 1.40 -9.60
CA LEU A 67 12.03 0.07 -9.02
C LEU A 67 13.11 -0.37 -8.04
N GLU A 68 14.36 0.06 -8.25
CA GLU A 68 15.48 -0.31 -7.39
C GLU A 68 15.38 0.26 -5.97
N GLU A 69 14.50 1.24 -5.76
CA GLU A 69 14.31 1.82 -4.43
C GLU A 69 13.28 1.07 -3.60
N ILE A 70 12.57 0.11 -4.21
CA ILE A 70 11.50 -0.62 -3.56
C ILE A 70 11.98 -2.02 -3.21
N PRO A 71 11.97 -2.44 -1.92
CA PRO A 71 12.48 -3.76 -1.54
C PRO A 71 11.62 -4.88 -2.13
N VAL A 72 12.28 -5.98 -2.54
CA VAL A 72 11.58 -7.16 -3.09
C VAL A 72 11.38 -8.26 -2.05
N ASN A 73 12.04 -8.17 -0.92
CA ASN A 73 12.05 -9.22 0.10
C ASN A 73 11.35 -8.81 1.39
N ARG A 74 10.40 -7.89 1.29
CA ARG A 74 9.70 -7.33 2.45
C ARG A 74 8.24 -7.09 2.06
N ASP A 75 7.35 -7.18 3.04
CA ASP A 75 5.95 -6.82 2.81
C ASP A 75 5.86 -5.33 2.52
N ILE A 76 5.02 -4.96 1.56
CA ILE A 76 4.86 -3.57 1.13
C ILE A 76 3.40 -3.19 1.25
N VAL A 77 3.14 -2.06 1.93
CA VAL A 77 1.82 -1.44 1.96
C VAL A 77 1.90 -0.17 1.14
N ILE A 78 1.02 -0.03 0.16
CA ILE A 78 1.02 1.09 -0.78
C ILE A 78 -0.22 1.93 -0.54
N TYR A 79 -0.05 3.25 -0.49
CA TYR A 79 -1.22 4.11 -0.34
C TYR A 79 -1.17 5.32 -1.27
N CYS A 80 -2.35 5.84 -1.57
CA CYS A 80 -2.53 7.10 -2.24
C CYS A 80 -3.64 7.88 -1.53
N ARG A 81 -4.37 8.73 -2.23
CA ARG A 81 -5.44 9.51 -1.61
C ARG A 81 -6.60 8.62 -1.18
N THR A 82 -7.15 7.82 -2.11
CA THR A 82 -8.35 7.01 -1.88
C THR A 82 -8.20 5.53 -2.26
N GLY A 83 -7.01 5.11 -2.69
CA GLY A 83 -6.73 3.71 -2.99
C GLY A 83 -6.67 3.32 -4.47
N VAL A 84 -6.94 4.25 -5.38
CA VAL A 84 -7.01 3.94 -6.83
C VAL A 84 -5.62 3.87 -7.47
N ARG A 85 -4.81 4.91 -7.30
CA ARG A 85 -3.45 4.92 -7.85
C ARG A 85 -2.59 3.84 -7.24
N SER A 86 -2.75 3.62 -5.94
CA SER A 86 -1.97 2.60 -5.22
C SER A 86 -2.35 1.18 -5.67
N ALA A 87 -3.61 0.93 -6.01
CA ALA A 87 -4.02 -0.35 -6.57
C ALA A 87 -3.32 -0.61 -7.91
N ALA A 88 -3.21 0.41 -8.75
CA ALA A 88 -2.51 0.30 -10.03
C ALA A 88 -1.03 0.01 -9.84
N VAL A 89 -0.40 0.65 -8.86
CA VAL A 89 1.02 0.39 -8.54
C VAL A 89 1.20 -1.04 -8.01
N ALA A 90 0.30 -1.50 -7.15
CA ALA A 90 0.36 -2.87 -6.64
C ALA A 90 0.33 -3.89 -7.78
N LYS A 91 -0.55 -3.69 -8.75
CA LYS A 91 -0.63 -4.55 -9.92
C LYS A 91 0.67 -4.51 -10.72
N PHE A 92 1.20 -3.31 -10.97
CA PHE A 92 2.43 -3.14 -11.73
C PHE A 92 3.61 -3.85 -11.07
N LEU A 93 3.75 -3.71 -9.76
CA LEU A 93 4.83 -4.39 -9.02
C LEU A 93 4.69 -5.91 -9.09
N SER A 94 3.48 -6.43 -8.96
CA SER A 94 3.23 -7.87 -9.09
C SER A 94 3.63 -8.40 -10.46
N GLU A 95 3.46 -7.59 -11.49
CA GLU A 95 3.85 -7.95 -12.86
C GLU A 95 5.33 -7.74 -13.13
N SER A 96 6.03 -7.06 -12.24
CA SER A 96 7.43 -6.66 -12.41
C SER A 96 8.41 -7.45 -11.53
N GLY A 97 7.96 -8.54 -10.92
CA GLY A 97 8.84 -9.43 -10.15
C GLY A 97 8.61 -9.44 -8.64
N TRP A 98 7.75 -8.58 -8.13
CA TRP A 98 7.40 -8.61 -6.71
C TRP A 98 6.35 -9.69 -6.45
N SER A 99 6.43 -10.33 -5.29
CA SER A 99 5.44 -11.35 -4.91
C SER A 99 4.11 -10.69 -4.55
N SER A 100 3.03 -11.08 -5.22
CA SER A 100 1.70 -10.53 -4.94
C SER A 100 1.24 -10.83 -3.52
N ASP A 101 1.79 -11.88 -2.89
CA ASP A 101 1.47 -12.23 -1.50
C ASP A 101 2.06 -11.25 -0.48
N ARG A 102 2.98 -10.40 -0.91
CA ARG A 102 3.66 -9.43 -0.03
C ARG A 102 3.24 -8.00 -0.33
N ILE A 103 2.30 -7.79 -1.24
CA ILE A 103 1.86 -6.46 -1.65
C ILE A 103 0.45 -6.21 -1.16
N TYR A 104 0.26 -5.09 -0.47
CA TYR A 104 -1.01 -4.69 0.11
C TYR A 104 -1.36 -3.28 -0.34
N ASN A 105 -2.61 -3.09 -0.78
CA ASN A 105 -3.16 -1.77 -1.05
C ASN A 105 -3.92 -1.30 0.19
N LEU A 106 -3.57 -0.11 0.70
CA LEU A 106 -4.28 0.46 1.85
C LEU A 106 -5.64 0.94 1.38
N SER A 107 -6.68 0.20 1.74
CA SER A 107 -8.05 0.47 1.32
C SER A 107 -8.51 1.86 1.74
N GLY A 108 -9.01 2.62 0.78
CA GLY A 108 -9.47 3.99 1.04
C GLY A 108 -8.35 5.00 1.23
N GLY A 109 -7.09 4.58 1.17
CA GLY A 109 -5.93 5.47 1.21
C GLY A 109 -5.82 6.32 2.45
N ILE A 110 -5.18 7.49 2.31
CA ILE A 110 -5.01 8.42 3.43
C ILE A 110 -6.34 8.97 3.93
N HIS A 111 -7.38 9.02 3.10
CA HIS A 111 -8.71 9.43 3.55
C HIS A 111 -9.28 8.45 4.58
N ALA A 112 -9.17 7.14 4.33
CA ALA A 112 -9.61 6.14 5.30
C ALA A 112 -8.76 6.18 6.57
N TRP A 113 -7.48 6.46 6.43
CA TRP A 113 -6.57 6.63 7.56
C TRP A 113 -7.04 7.78 8.44
N SER A 114 -7.40 8.91 7.82
CA SER A 114 -7.94 10.06 8.54
C SER A 114 -9.23 9.71 9.29
N ASP A 115 -10.11 8.97 8.65
CA ASP A 115 -11.39 8.59 9.25
C ASP A 115 -11.26 7.63 10.43
N SER A 116 -10.29 6.71 10.36
CA SER A 116 -10.24 5.56 11.28
C SER A 116 -9.10 5.60 12.28
N VAL A 117 -7.98 6.27 11.96
CA VAL A 117 -6.77 6.21 12.77
C VAL A 117 -6.36 7.57 13.31
N ASP A 118 -6.29 8.59 12.45
CA ASP A 118 -5.76 9.89 12.85
C ASP A 118 -6.60 11.01 12.23
N SER A 119 -7.58 11.48 12.98
CA SER A 119 -8.52 12.51 12.53
C SER A 119 -7.86 13.88 12.34
N THR A 120 -6.61 14.07 12.76
CA THR A 120 -5.89 15.32 12.53
C THR A 120 -5.37 15.43 11.09
N ILE A 121 -5.35 14.31 10.36
CA ILE A 121 -4.94 14.30 8.95
C ILE A 121 -6.03 14.96 8.10
N ILE A 122 -5.62 15.95 7.31
CA ILE A 122 -6.53 16.71 6.45
C ILE A 122 -6.99 15.85 5.28
N LYS A 123 -8.30 15.75 5.10
CA LYS A 123 -8.89 15.09 3.94
C LYS A 123 -9.01 16.11 2.82
N TYR A 124 -8.10 16.04 1.90
CA TYR A 124 -8.06 16.95 0.74
C TYR A 124 -8.74 16.30 -0.49
#